data_f29101e6abece4cc24b8c3951fac705f
#
_entry.id   f29101e6abece4cc24b8c3951fac705f
#
_cell.length_a   1.000
_cell.length_b   1.000
_cell.length_c   1.000
_cell.angle_alpha   90.00
_cell.angle_beta   90.00
_cell.angle_gamma   90.00
#
_symmetry.space_group_name_H-M   'P 1'
#
loop_
_entity.id
_entity.type
_entity.pdbx_description
1 polymer ?
#
loop_
_entity_poly.entity_id
_entity_poly.type
_entity_poly.pdbx_seq_one_letter_code
_entity_poly.pdbx_strand_id
1 'polypeptide(L)'
;MKKRWTLMDQVRRKTNATSAYQRHLTGKGVTVAFLDTGISMHPDLQGRILAFRDFQNGKKYPYDDSGHGTHVAGICCGSGQLSRGQYAGMA
;
A
#
# COMPACT_ATOMS: atom_id res chain seq x y z
N MET A 1 -4.38 -10.58 -25.18
CA MET A 1 -3.80 -11.23 -23.98
C MET A 1 -3.95 -10.33 -22.78
N LYS A 2 -4.44 -10.89 -21.72
CA LYS A 2 -4.62 -10.13 -20.49
C LYS A 2 -3.28 -9.91 -19.81
N LYS A 3 -2.88 -8.65 -19.65
CA LYS A 3 -1.65 -8.31 -18.95
C LYS A 3 -1.83 -8.60 -17.46
N ARG A 4 -0.99 -9.48 -16.93
CA ARG A 4 -1.05 -9.82 -15.52
C ARG A 4 -0.10 -8.92 -14.74
N TRP A 5 -0.65 -8.13 -13.84
CA TRP A 5 0.12 -7.36 -12.89
C TRP A 5 0.60 -8.27 -11.76
N THR A 6 1.67 -7.87 -11.08
CA THR A 6 2.14 -8.60 -9.92
C THR A 6 1.08 -8.57 -8.83
N LEU A 7 0.62 -9.74 -8.42
CA LEU A 7 -0.36 -9.90 -7.35
C LEU A 7 0.37 -10.06 -6.02
N MET A 8 -0.12 -9.39 -4.97
CA MET A 8 0.56 -9.37 -3.68
C MET A 8 0.65 -10.73 -3.00
N ASP A 9 -0.33 -11.61 -3.21
CA ASP A 9 -0.24 -12.97 -2.67
C ASP A 9 0.96 -13.72 -3.24
N GLN A 10 1.27 -13.52 -4.53
CA GLN A 10 2.45 -14.11 -5.17
C GLN A 10 3.74 -13.47 -4.66
N VAL A 11 3.75 -12.16 -4.49
CA VAL A 11 4.92 -11.44 -3.96
C VAL A 11 5.24 -11.93 -2.55
N ARG A 12 4.25 -12.03 -1.69
CA ARG A 12 4.45 -12.52 -0.32
C ARG A 12 5.00 -13.93 -0.29
N ARG A 13 4.53 -14.82 -1.18
CA ARG A 13 5.05 -16.19 -1.28
C ARG A 13 6.48 -16.23 -1.76
N LYS A 14 6.78 -15.50 -2.83
CA LYS A 14 8.12 -15.50 -3.43
C LYS A 14 9.17 -14.90 -2.52
N THR A 15 8.81 -13.92 -1.72
CA THR A 15 9.72 -13.29 -0.76
C THR A 15 9.75 -14.01 0.60
N ASN A 16 8.88 -15.01 0.78
CA ASN A 16 8.72 -15.72 2.04
C ASN A 16 8.35 -14.79 3.21
N ALA A 17 7.45 -13.84 2.95
CA ALA A 17 7.00 -12.89 3.96
C ALA A 17 6.36 -13.58 5.16
N THR A 18 5.75 -14.75 4.96
CA THR A 18 5.16 -15.54 6.03
C THR A 18 6.16 -15.83 7.16
N SER A 19 7.44 -16.01 6.84
CA SER A 19 8.48 -16.21 7.86
C SER A 19 8.58 -15.01 8.80
N ALA A 20 8.49 -13.78 8.26
CA ALA A 20 8.47 -12.56 9.08
C ALA A 20 7.19 -12.49 9.93
N TYR A 21 6.04 -12.83 9.35
CA TYR A 21 4.76 -12.78 10.07
C TYR A 21 4.72 -13.79 11.21
N GLN A 22 5.31 -14.97 11.03
CA GLN A 22 5.42 -15.97 12.09
C GLN A 22 6.28 -15.48 13.27
N ARG A 23 7.15 -14.52 13.03
CA ARG A 23 7.95 -13.86 14.05
C ARG A 23 7.31 -12.57 14.55
N HIS A 24 6.06 -12.32 14.19
CA HIS A 24 5.33 -11.10 14.55
C HIS A 24 5.93 -9.81 13.98
N LEU A 25 6.68 -9.92 12.88
CA LEU A 25 7.26 -8.79 12.18
C LEU A 25 6.28 -8.30 11.11
N THR A 26 5.37 -7.42 11.48
CA THR A 26 4.26 -6.97 10.62
C THR A 26 4.31 -5.50 10.29
N GLY A 27 5.29 -4.76 10.81
CA GLY A 27 5.34 -3.30 10.65
C GLY A 27 4.38 -2.54 11.55
N LYS A 28 3.67 -3.21 12.44
CA LYS A 28 2.72 -2.55 13.34
C LYS A 28 3.41 -1.45 14.15
N GLY A 29 2.80 -0.26 14.13
CA GLY A 29 3.32 0.90 14.85
C GLY A 29 4.40 1.68 14.09
N VAL A 30 4.80 1.23 12.90
CA VAL A 30 5.78 1.92 12.08
C VAL A 30 5.07 2.82 11.08
N THR A 31 5.52 4.08 10.97
CA THR A 31 5.01 5.03 9.98
C THR A 31 6.02 5.14 8.84
N VAL A 32 5.53 5.08 7.61
CA VAL A 32 6.34 5.20 6.40
C VAL A 32 5.91 6.45 5.65
N ALA A 33 6.88 7.27 5.23
CA ALA A 33 6.63 8.42 4.38
C ALA A 33 6.96 8.07 2.92
N PHE A 34 6.02 8.40 2.03
CA PHE A 34 6.20 8.21 0.59
C PHE A 34 6.33 9.56 -0.09
N LEU A 35 7.49 9.84 -0.67
CA LEU A 35 7.72 11.02 -1.50
C LEU A 35 7.46 10.59 -2.95
N ASP A 36 6.23 10.75 -3.39
CA ASP A 36 5.77 10.17 -4.66
C ASP A 36 4.70 11.06 -5.31
N THR A 37 3.88 10.48 -6.19
CA THR A 37 2.87 11.23 -6.95
C THR A 37 1.62 11.56 -6.16
N GLY A 38 1.46 11.01 -4.99
CA GLY A 38 0.30 11.19 -4.13
C GLY A 38 -0.27 9.85 -3.65
N ILE A 39 -1.49 9.89 -3.15
CA ILE A 39 -2.20 8.69 -2.69
C ILE A 39 -3.70 8.93 -2.81
N SER A 40 -4.40 7.97 -3.39
CA SER A 40 -5.86 7.98 -3.46
C SER A 40 -6.47 7.32 -2.23
N MET A 41 -7.70 7.74 -1.91
CA MET A 41 -8.47 7.15 -0.80
C MET A 41 -9.02 5.80 -1.21
N HIS A 42 -8.16 4.81 -1.32
CA HIS A 42 -8.55 3.44 -1.68
C HIS A 42 -8.97 2.69 -0.42
N PRO A 43 -9.99 1.79 -0.50
CA PRO A 43 -10.43 1.03 0.68
C PRO A 43 -9.31 0.26 1.38
N ASP A 44 -8.34 -0.26 0.62
CA ASP A 44 -7.22 -1.01 1.18
C ASP A 44 -6.24 -0.12 1.97
N LEU A 45 -6.35 1.20 1.83
CA LEU A 45 -5.55 2.17 2.56
C LEU A 45 -6.37 2.93 3.60
N GLN A 46 -7.65 2.64 3.73
CA GLN A 46 -8.54 3.33 4.66
C GLN A 46 -8.04 3.18 6.09
N GLY A 47 -8.00 4.30 6.80
CA GLY A 47 -7.52 4.34 8.18
C GLY A 47 -6.01 4.22 8.34
N ARG A 48 -5.25 4.13 7.25
CA ARG A 48 -3.79 3.96 7.28
C ARG A 48 -3.01 5.20 6.88
N ILE A 49 -3.69 6.21 6.31
CA ILE A 49 -3.06 7.47 5.90
C ILE A 49 -3.09 8.41 7.12
N LEU A 50 -1.91 8.68 7.69
CA LEU A 50 -1.80 9.53 8.86
C LEU A 50 -1.68 11.01 8.50
N ALA A 51 -1.02 11.33 7.38
CA ALA A 51 -0.83 12.70 6.93
C ALA A 51 -0.63 12.72 5.43
N PHE A 52 -0.98 13.85 4.82
CA PHE A 52 -0.78 14.09 3.39
C PHE A 52 -0.37 15.54 3.18
N ARG A 53 0.61 15.76 2.31
CA ARG A 53 1.03 17.11 1.94
C ARG A 53 1.33 17.18 0.45
N ASP A 54 0.70 18.13 -0.23
CA ASP A 54 0.90 18.41 -1.64
C ASP A 54 1.80 19.64 -1.79
N PHE A 55 3.04 19.42 -2.22
CA PHE A 55 4.02 20.48 -2.40
C PHE A 55 3.86 21.22 -3.73
N GLN A 56 3.15 20.64 -4.71
CA GLN A 56 2.98 21.24 -6.03
C GLN A 56 1.75 22.12 -6.13
N ASN A 57 0.60 21.64 -5.67
CA ASN A 57 -0.68 22.32 -5.84
C ASN A 57 -1.33 22.76 -4.53
N GLY A 58 -0.79 22.35 -3.40
CA GLY A 58 -1.27 22.75 -2.08
C GLY A 58 -2.63 22.19 -1.71
N LYS A 59 -3.12 21.14 -2.37
CA LYS A 59 -4.38 20.50 -1.99
C LYS A 59 -4.27 19.84 -0.63
N LYS A 60 -5.35 19.92 0.14
CA LYS A 60 -5.34 19.49 1.54
C LYS A 60 -5.89 18.09 1.77
N TYR A 61 -6.36 17.42 0.72
CA TYR A 61 -6.89 16.07 0.83
C TYR A 61 -6.15 15.15 -0.13
N PRO A 62 -6.05 13.85 0.20
CA PRO A 62 -5.29 12.89 -0.60
C PRO A 62 -5.84 12.77 -2.02
N TYR A 63 -4.95 12.76 -2.99
CA TYR A 63 -5.26 12.49 -4.39
C TYR A 63 -4.01 11.95 -5.09
N ASP A 64 -4.21 11.29 -6.23
CA ASP A 64 -3.10 10.73 -7.02
C ASP A 64 -3.51 10.63 -8.49
N ASP A 65 -3.15 11.63 -9.27
CA ASP A 65 -3.49 11.67 -10.70
C ASP A 65 -2.73 10.60 -11.51
N SER A 66 -1.54 10.25 -11.08
CA SER A 66 -0.72 9.22 -11.74
C SER A 66 -1.13 7.80 -11.34
N GLY A 67 -1.47 7.58 -10.07
CA GLY A 67 -1.71 6.27 -9.51
C GLY A 67 -0.46 5.54 -9.04
N HIS A 68 0.72 6.04 -9.37
CA HIS A 68 1.99 5.39 -9.02
C HIS A 68 2.19 5.33 -7.50
N GLY A 69 2.04 6.47 -6.81
CA GLY A 69 2.20 6.53 -5.35
C GLY A 69 1.20 5.65 -4.61
N THR A 70 -0.06 5.62 -5.07
CA THR A 70 -1.09 4.76 -4.51
C THR A 70 -0.71 3.29 -4.66
N HIS A 71 -0.20 2.90 -5.82
CA HIS A 71 0.24 1.53 -6.07
C HIS A 71 1.41 1.14 -5.16
N VAL A 72 2.41 2.00 -5.03
CA VAL A 72 3.55 1.77 -4.14
C VAL A 72 3.09 1.62 -2.68
N ALA A 73 2.22 2.53 -2.21
CA ALA A 73 1.67 2.46 -0.86
C ALA A 73 0.88 1.17 -0.64
N GLY A 74 0.11 0.73 -1.63
CA GLY A 74 -0.64 -0.52 -1.58
C GLY A 74 0.26 -1.75 -1.44
N ILE A 75 1.37 -1.78 -2.18
CA ILE A 75 2.35 -2.86 -2.08
C ILE A 75 2.94 -2.92 -0.67
N CYS A 76 3.27 -1.78 -0.11
CA CYS A 76 3.86 -1.71 1.24
C CYS A 76 2.83 -1.95 2.34
N CYS A 77 1.68 -1.28 2.30
CA CYS A 77 0.80 -1.12 3.44
C CYS A 77 -0.68 -1.42 3.17
N GLY A 78 -1.06 -1.90 1.98
CA GLY A 78 -2.46 -2.18 1.68
C GLY A 78 -3.05 -3.24 2.60
N SER A 79 -4.27 -3.00 3.12
CA SER A 79 -4.93 -3.97 4.00
C SER A 79 -5.48 -5.19 3.27
N GLY A 80 -5.73 -5.05 1.96
CA GLY A 80 -6.38 -6.10 1.18
C GLY A 80 -7.89 -6.18 1.44
N GLN A 81 -8.50 -5.13 1.97
CA GLN A 81 -9.91 -5.13 2.38
C GLN A 81 -10.84 -5.56 1.23
N LEU A 82 -10.60 -5.05 0.00
CA LEU A 82 -11.45 -5.40 -1.14
C LEU A 82 -11.32 -6.88 -1.55
N SER A 83 -10.20 -7.51 -1.25
CA SER A 83 -9.94 -8.92 -1.57
C SER A 83 -10.00 -9.81 -0.33
N ARG A 84 -10.56 -9.32 0.77
CA ARG A 84 -10.63 -10.03 2.05
C ARG A 84 -9.26 -10.52 2.52
N GLY A 85 -8.23 -9.70 2.28
CA GLY A 85 -6.86 -9.95 2.71
C GLY A 85 -6.00 -10.70 1.70
N GLN A 86 -6.57 -11.24 0.63
CA GLN A 86 -5.80 -12.02 -0.35
C GLN A 86 -4.66 -11.19 -0.96
N TYR A 87 -4.93 -9.92 -1.29
CA TYR A 87 -3.96 -9.04 -1.94
C TYR A 87 -3.45 -7.96 -0.99
N ALA A 88 -3.42 -8.23 0.31
CA ALA A 88 -2.81 -7.34 1.28
C ALA A 88 -1.34 -7.07 0.94
N GLY A 89 -0.84 -5.89 1.29
CA GLY A 89 0.56 -5.51 1.10
C GLY A 89 1.49 -6.28 2.03
N MET A 90 2.75 -5.86 2.05
CA MET A 90 3.79 -6.56 2.82
C MET A 90 3.63 -6.38 4.33
N ALA A 91 3.14 -5.22 4.77
CA ALA A 91 3.03 -4.88 6.19
C ALA A 91 1.58 -4.87 6.68
#